data_53e2fddc8c390b473c86a94464668a45
#
_entry.id   53e2fddc8c390b473c86a94464668a45
#
_cell.length_a   1.000
_cell.length_b   1.000
_cell.length_c   1.000
_cell.angle_alpha   90.00
_cell.angle_beta   90.00
_cell.angle_gamma   90.00
#
_symmetry.space_group_name_H-M   'P 1'
#
loop_
_entity.id
_entity.type
_entity.pdbx_description
1 polymer ?
#
loop_
_entity_poly.entity_id
_entity_poly.type
_entity_poly.pdbx_seq_one_letter_code
_entity_poly.pdbx_strand_id
1 'polypeptide(L)'
;DEFIEANSESVIASLAYWCSALQPLERQRILGCYSTDFELNVSIVTFNYTTLLPRLFHAFGTSDHATPEDSWGVSSIRLIHLVQAHGALGREPICGVNDASQIGSDALSKNEDIASTFVKGEIQKLFGSVDDRRAEDIILGANVLIIFGLSLGETDIRWWESVVKLLKKGDIHFVLIASTKAVSARRSPASFRRFSKALKEKLLTRGGANDDEKRLLSERIFIIPAGSIFRFKSHIPDAD
;
A
#
# COMPACT_ATOMS: atom_id res chain seq x y z
N ASP A 1 -9.13 17.40 -17.84
CA ASP A 1 -8.90 16.46 -16.75
C ASP A 1 -10.18 15.89 -16.11
N GLU A 2 -11.20 15.64 -16.95
CA GLU A 2 -12.49 15.08 -16.54
C GLU A 2 -12.38 13.79 -15.70
N PHE A 3 -11.42 12.92 -16.02
CA PHE A 3 -11.19 11.70 -15.22
C PHE A 3 -10.79 12.03 -13.78
N ILE A 4 -9.98 13.05 -13.58
CA ILE A 4 -9.50 13.44 -12.24
C ILE A 4 -10.65 14.03 -11.43
N GLU A 5 -11.43 14.94 -12.02
CA GLU A 5 -12.60 15.53 -11.38
C GLU A 5 -13.66 14.48 -11.04
N ALA A 6 -13.98 13.59 -11.98
CA ALA A 6 -14.97 12.53 -11.78
C ALA A 6 -14.59 11.49 -10.72
N ASN A 7 -13.29 11.33 -10.42
CA ASN A 7 -12.82 10.34 -9.47
C ASN A 7 -12.35 10.92 -8.12
N SER A 8 -12.22 12.23 -8.00
CA SER A 8 -11.78 12.86 -6.75
C SER A 8 -12.69 12.54 -5.58
N GLU A 9 -13.99 12.76 -5.70
CA GLU A 9 -14.97 12.43 -4.65
C GLU A 9 -14.97 10.94 -4.30
N SER A 10 -14.80 10.06 -5.30
CA SER A 10 -14.74 8.62 -5.11
C SER A 10 -13.53 8.19 -4.28
N VAL A 11 -12.39 8.87 -4.43
CA VAL A 11 -11.19 8.61 -3.62
C VAL A 11 -11.40 9.07 -2.19
N ILE A 12 -11.95 10.26 -1.95
CA ILE A 12 -12.29 10.74 -0.60
C ILE A 12 -13.27 9.76 0.08
N ALA A 13 -14.34 9.38 -0.60
CA ALA A 13 -15.29 8.41 -0.08
C ALA A 13 -14.61 7.06 0.24
N SER A 14 -13.71 6.60 -0.62
CA SER A 14 -12.96 5.36 -0.38
C SER A 14 -12.05 5.47 0.85
N LEU A 15 -11.45 6.63 1.09
CA LEU A 15 -10.64 6.89 2.28
C LEU A 15 -11.52 7.03 3.53
N ALA A 16 -12.66 7.73 3.47
CA ALA A 16 -13.60 7.85 4.57
C ALA A 16 -14.12 6.47 5.02
N TYR A 17 -14.43 5.61 4.06
CA TYR A 17 -14.99 4.27 4.31
C TYR A 17 -13.94 3.15 4.23
N TRP A 18 -12.66 3.44 4.47
CA TRP A 18 -11.57 2.49 4.34
C TRP A 18 -11.78 1.16 5.09
N CYS A 19 -12.47 1.18 6.21
CA CYS A 19 -12.76 -0.01 7.01
C CYS A 19 -14.09 -0.70 6.67
N SER A 20 -14.91 -0.15 5.76
CA SER A 20 -16.23 -0.70 5.41
C SER A 20 -16.15 -2.10 4.81
N ALA A 21 -15.06 -2.40 4.12
CA ALA A 21 -14.80 -3.70 3.49
C ALA A 21 -14.36 -4.81 4.46
N LEU A 22 -14.05 -4.45 5.70
CA LEU A 22 -13.68 -5.38 6.75
C LEU A 22 -14.90 -6.12 7.32
N GLN A 23 -14.67 -7.33 7.84
CA GLN A 23 -15.68 -8.04 8.62
C GLN A 23 -16.01 -7.24 9.90
N PRO A 24 -17.24 -7.33 10.44
CA PRO A 24 -17.63 -6.53 11.61
C PRO A 24 -16.70 -6.64 12.82
N LEU A 25 -16.23 -7.84 13.14
CA LEU A 25 -15.28 -8.05 14.25
C LEU A 25 -13.88 -7.47 13.97
N GLU A 26 -13.40 -7.57 12.74
CA GLU A 26 -12.12 -6.98 12.33
C GLU A 26 -12.17 -5.45 12.43
N ARG A 27 -13.27 -4.86 11.97
CA ARG A 27 -13.53 -3.43 12.07
C ARG A 27 -13.60 -2.97 13.51
N GLN A 28 -14.37 -3.64 14.35
CA GLN A 28 -14.48 -3.34 15.77
C GLN A 28 -13.12 -3.40 16.47
N ARG A 29 -12.28 -4.38 16.13
CA ARG A 29 -10.93 -4.51 16.67
C ARG A 29 -10.05 -3.32 16.32
N ILE A 30 -10.07 -2.86 15.07
CA ILE A 30 -9.28 -1.73 14.64
C ILE A 30 -9.82 -0.43 15.24
N LEU A 31 -11.10 -0.14 15.06
CA LEU A 31 -11.70 1.10 15.53
C LEU A 31 -11.69 1.23 17.05
N GLY A 32 -11.75 0.12 17.78
CA GLY A 32 -11.62 0.09 19.23
C GLY A 32 -10.25 0.54 19.77
N CYS A 33 -9.25 0.65 18.91
CA CYS A 33 -7.93 1.20 19.27
C CYS A 33 -7.85 2.73 19.14
N TYR A 34 -8.86 3.37 18.56
CA TYR A 34 -8.88 4.81 18.28
C TYR A 34 -10.08 5.48 18.95
N SER A 35 -10.02 6.81 19.10
CA SER A 35 -11.14 7.62 19.58
C SER A 35 -12.32 7.55 18.59
N THR A 36 -13.51 7.89 19.07
CA THR A 36 -14.73 7.91 18.25
C THR A 36 -14.85 9.13 17.34
N ASP A 37 -13.93 10.07 17.44
CA ASP A 37 -13.87 11.28 16.61
C ASP A 37 -12.41 11.57 16.34
N PHE A 38 -11.95 11.22 15.14
CA PHE A 38 -10.54 11.35 14.78
C PHE A 38 -10.35 11.89 13.36
N GLU A 39 -9.28 12.64 13.18
CA GLU A 39 -8.82 13.07 11.87
C GLU A 39 -8.02 11.97 11.19
N LEU A 40 -8.31 11.69 9.92
CA LEU A 40 -7.57 10.73 9.12
C LEU A 40 -6.45 11.44 8.36
N ASN A 41 -5.25 11.35 8.86
CA ASN A 41 -4.05 11.83 8.19
C ASN A 41 -3.55 10.79 7.19
N VAL A 42 -3.70 11.08 5.90
CA VAL A 42 -3.36 10.14 4.81
C VAL A 42 -2.01 10.49 4.22
N SER A 43 -1.13 9.49 4.17
CA SER A 43 0.13 9.57 3.41
C SER A 43 0.15 8.44 2.38
N ILE A 44 0.63 8.73 1.18
CA ILE A 44 0.66 7.78 0.08
C ILE A 44 2.08 7.54 -0.36
N VAL A 45 2.46 6.27 -0.39
CA VAL A 45 3.67 5.79 -1.03
C VAL A 45 3.27 5.01 -2.28
N THR A 46 3.70 5.47 -3.43
CA THR A 46 3.42 4.79 -4.70
C THR A 46 4.68 4.28 -5.36
N PHE A 47 4.58 3.09 -5.93
CA PHE A 47 5.64 2.46 -6.72
C PHE A 47 5.39 2.62 -8.23
N ASN A 48 4.33 3.35 -8.60
CA ASN A 48 4.04 3.67 -9.99
C ASN A 48 4.87 4.87 -10.46
N TYR A 49 5.43 4.75 -11.64
CA TYR A 49 6.19 5.81 -12.32
C TYR A 49 5.29 6.86 -12.98
N THR A 50 3.97 6.62 -13.06
CA THR A 50 3.02 7.52 -13.72
C THR A 50 2.68 8.71 -12.84
N THR A 51 2.31 9.81 -13.47
CA THR A 51 1.88 11.03 -12.78
C THR A 51 0.39 11.04 -12.42
N LEU A 52 -0.33 9.94 -12.65
CA LEU A 52 -1.78 9.87 -12.40
C LEU A 52 -2.13 10.12 -10.93
N LEU A 53 -1.51 9.38 -10.01
CA LEU A 53 -1.75 9.57 -8.57
C LEU A 53 -1.34 10.97 -8.11
N PRO A 54 -0.14 11.49 -8.41
CA PRO A 54 0.22 12.87 -8.11
C PRO A 54 -0.82 13.90 -8.61
N ARG A 55 -1.33 13.74 -9.82
CA ARG A 55 -2.35 14.63 -10.37
C ARG A 55 -3.69 14.53 -9.66
N LEU A 56 -4.15 13.30 -9.36
CA LEU A 56 -5.33 13.05 -8.55
C LEU A 56 -5.21 13.75 -7.18
N PHE A 57 -4.09 13.56 -6.49
CA PHE A 57 -3.88 14.12 -5.16
C PHE A 57 -3.56 15.62 -5.16
N HIS A 58 -3.00 16.16 -6.22
CA HIS A 58 -2.87 17.62 -6.37
C HIS A 58 -4.23 18.30 -6.49
N ALA A 59 -5.18 17.66 -7.13
CA ALA A 59 -6.56 18.16 -7.21
C ALA A 59 -7.28 18.20 -5.85
N PHE A 60 -6.88 17.35 -4.89
CA PHE A 60 -7.42 17.41 -3.50
C PHE A 60 -6.90 18.61 -2.72
N GLY A 61 -5.70 19.11 -3.03
CA GLY A 61 -5.04 20.10 -2.20
C GLY A 61 -4.66 19.58 -0.83
N THR A 62 -4.22 20.48 0.04
CA THR A 62 -3.85 20.19 1.45
C THR A 62 -4.98 20.54 2.42
N SER A 63 -6.17 20.83 1.94
CA SER A 63 -7.32 21.21 2.76
C SER A 63 -7.93 20.00 3.47
N ASP A 64 -8.56 20.26 4.60
CA ASP A 64 -9.35 19.24 5.27
C ASP A 64 -10.62 18.96 4.47
N HIS A 65 -10.86 17.70 4.19
CA HIS A 65 -12.08 17.26 3.54
C HIS A 65 -13.07 16.75 4.59
N ALA A 66 -14.27 17.35 4.62
CA ALA A 66 -15.35 16.84 5.44
C ALA A 66 -15.73 15.42 5.02
N THR A 67 -16.03 14.59 5.99
CA THR A 67 -16.47 13.22 5.76
C THR A 67 -17.98 13.10 5.79
N PRO A 68 -18.57 12.12 5.11
CA PRO A 68 -19.99 11.81 5.26
C PRO A 68 -20.33 11.40 6.71
N GLU A 69 -21.56 11.67 7.15
CA GLU A 69 -22.01 11.46 8.54
C GLU A 69 -21.74 10.04 9.09
N ASP A 70 -21.77 9.01 8.26
CA ASP A 70 -21.57 7.61 8.68
C ASP A 70 -20.13 7.11 8.49
N SER A 71 -19.12 7.96 8.55
CA SER A 71 -17.72 7.65 8.22
C SER A 71 -16.92 6.91 9.31
N TRP A 72 -17.58 6.15 10.17
CA TRP A 72 -16.94 5.32 11.23
C TRP A 72 -16.07 6.11 12.22
N GLY A 73 -16.50 7.35 12.55
CA GLY A 73 -15.80 8.21 13.49
C GLY A 73 -14.67 9.05 12.86
N VAL A 74 -14.54 9.03 11.55
CA VAL A 74 -13.62 9.94 10.85
C VAL A 74 -14.30 11.29 10.69
N SER A 75 -13.77 12.34 11.33
CA SER A 75 -14.31 13.70 11.27
C SER A 75 -13.81 14.47 10.06
N SER A 76 -12.56 14.28 9.70
CA SER A 76 -11.96 14.90 8.52
C SER A 76 -10.86 14.04 7.92
N ILE A 77 -10.54 14.31 6.66
CA ILE A 77 -9.44 13.64 5.93
C ILE A 77 -8.48 14.71 5.43
N ARG A 78 -7.20 14.53 5.73
CA ARG A 78 -6.12 15.39 5.24
C ARG A 78 -5.05 14.58 4.55
N LEU A 79 -4.67 14.97 3.34
CA LEU A 79 -3.52 14.41 2.67
C LEU A 79 -2.24 15.11 3.14
N ILE A 80 -1.33 14.36 3.77
CA ILE A 80 -0.09 14.89 4.34
C ILE A 80 1.08 14.73 3.36
N HIS A 81 1.24 13.53 2.80
CA HIS A 81 2.37 13.23 1.94
C HIS A 81 1.97 12.37 0.75
N LEU A 82 2.62 12.62 -0.38
CA LEU A 82 2.65 11.74 -1.53
C LEU A 82 4.09 11.53 -1.96
N VAL A 83 4.56 10.28 -1.90
CA VAL A 83 5.93 9.89 -2.24
C VAL A 83 5.92 8.86 -3.35
N GLN A 84 6.70 9.09 -4.41
CA GLN A 84 6.95 8.14 -5.49
C GLN A 84 8.28 7.42 -5.21
N ALA A 85 8.21 6.27 -4.55
CA ALA A 85 9.38 5.55 -4.03
C ALA A 85 10.39 5.11 -5.12
N HIS A 86 9.93 4.90 -6.34
CA HIS A 86 10.78 4.52 -7.46
C HIS A 86 11.04 5.67 -8.45
N GLY A 87 10.79 6.92 -8.05
CA GLY A 87 10.82 8.06 -8.93
C GLY A 87 9.60 8.14 -9.86
N ALA A 88 9.65 9.02 -10.85
CA ALA A 88 8.57 9.24 -11.81
C ALA A 88 9.09 9.37 -13.24
N LEU A 89 8.24 9.14 -14.22
CA LEU A 89 8.54 9.45 -15.61
C LEU A 89 8.90 10.95 -15.73
N GLY A 90 10.09 11.24 -16.25
CA GLY A 90 10.64 12.59 -16.33
C GLY A 90 11.43 13.07 -15.09
N ARG A 91 11.58 12.22 -14.05
CA ARG A 91 12.36 12.50 -12.84
C ARG A 91 13.16 11.26 -12.43
N GLU A 92 14.21 10.91 -13.19
CA GLU A 92 15.15 9.82 -12.87
C GLU A 92 14.51 8.57 -12.25
N PRO A 93 13.68 7.82 -13.00
CA PRO A 93 13.02 6.63 -12.46
C PRO A 93 14.07 5.56 -12.15
N ILE A 94 14.02 4.97 -10.98
CA ILE A 94 14.88 3.83 -10.60
C ILE A 94 14.28 2.57 -11.21
N CYS A 95 14.75 2.21 -12.41
CA CYS A 95 14.37 0.99 -13.11
C CYS A 95 15.42 -0.09 -12.90
N GLY A 96 15.01 -1.31 -12.60
CA GLY A 96 15.98 -2.40 -12.47
C GLY A 96 15.47 -3.60 -11.69
N VAL A 97 16.39 -4.51 -11.41
CA VAL A 97 16.19 -5.70 -10.59
C VAL A 97 16.60 -5.44 -9.13
N ASN A 98 16.17 -6.25 -8.20
CA ASN A 98 16.55 -6.07 -6.79
C ASN A 98 17.85 -6.74 -6.43
N ASP A 99 18.21 -7.79 -7.16
CA ASP A 99 19.39 -8.59 -6.90
C ASP A 99 20.07 -8.98 -8.21
N ALA A 100 21.40 -9.04 -8.22
CA ALA A 100 22.18 -9.41 -9.40
C ALA A 100 21.82 -10.79 -9.97
N SER A 101 21.33 -11.71 -9.15
CA SER A 101 20.87 -13.05 -9.59
C SER A 101 19.65 -13.02 -10.52
N GLN A 102 18.93 -11.91 -10.54
CA GLN A 102 17.78 -11.68 -11.45
C GLN A 102 18.22 -11.21 -12.84
N ILE A 103 19.51 -10.91 -13.02
CA ILE A 103 20.09 -10.60 -14.33
C ILE A 103 20.31 -11.94 -15.05
N GLY A 104 19.59 -12.16 -16.16
CA GLY A 104 19.54 -13.45 -16.88
C GLY A 104 20.87 -13.90 -17.53
N SER A 105 21.99 -13.20 -17.31
CA SER A 105 23.31 -13.53 -17.81
C SER A 105 24.33 -13.53 -16.68
N ASP A 106 24.97 -14.67 -16.45
CA ASP A 106 26.03 -14.82 -15.43
C ASP A 106 27.22 -13.86 -15.65
N ALA A 107 27.54 -13.54 -16.88
CA ALA A 107 28.62 -12.61 -17.21
C ALA A 107 28.25 -11.16 -16.83
N LEU A 108 26.98 -10.77 -17.03
CA LEU A 108 26.49 -9.43 -16.70
C LEU A 108 26.21 -9.29 -15.20
N SER A 109 25.72 -10.34 -14.54
CA SER A 109 25.43 -10.31 -13.10
C SER A 109 26.69 -10.14 -12.23
N LYS A 110 27.85 -10.54 -12.73
CA LYS A 110 29.16 -10.40 -12.05
C LYS A 110 29.89 -9.11 -12.38
N ASN A 111 29.36 -8.30 -13.27
CA ASN A 111 29.95 -7.03 -13.65
C ASN A 111 29.47 -5.93 -12.68
N GLU A 112 30.40 -5.29 -11.96
CA GLU A 112 30.09 -4.26 -10.95
C GLU A 112 29.42 -3.03 -11.56
N ASP A 113 29.78 -2.62 -12.78
CA ASP A 113 29.15 -1.49 -13.47
C ASP A 113 27.69 -1.80 -13.83
N ILE A 114 27.43 -3.03 -14.27
CA ILE A 114 26.08 -3.50 -14.56
C ILE A 114 25.27 -3.60 -13.26
N ALA A 115 25.83 -4.15 -12.19
CA ALA A 115 25.16 -4.25 -10.89
C ALA A 115 24.82 -2.85 -10.35
N SER A 116 25.75 -1.92 -10.39
CA SER A 116 25.53 -0.52 -9.94
C SER A 116 24.49 0.22 -10.76
N THR A 117 24.28 -0.18 -12.03
CA THR A 117 23.31 0.46 -12.94
C THR A 117 21.93 -0.17 -12.88
N PHE A 118 21.84 -1.48 -12.67
CA PHE A 118 20.58 -2.22 -12.81
C PHE A 118 20.09 -2.87 -11.52
N VAL A 119 20.89 -2.95 -10.45
CA VAL A 119 20.44 -3.45 -9.14
C VAL A 119 19.96 -2.29 -8.29
N LYS A 120 18.67 -2.23 -8.03
CA LYS A 120 18.04 -1.11 -7.28
C LYS A 120 18.76 -0.82 -5.95
N GLY A 121 19.15 -1.86 -5.21
CA GLY A 121 19.86 -1.70 -3.94
C GLY A 121 21.24 -1.01 -4.09
N GLU A 122 21.96 -1.26 -5.18
CA GLU A 122 23.24 -0.62 -5.46
C GLU A 122 23.04 0.83 -5.93
N ILE A 123 22.05 1.06 -6.81
CA ILE A 123 21.65 2.41 -7.23
C ILE A 123 21.30 3.27 -6.00
N GLN A 124 20.53 2.71 -5.08
CA GLN A 124 20.12 3.41 -3.86
C GLN A 124 21.27 3.70 -2.89
N LYS A 125 22.27 2.82 -2.80
CA LYS A 125 23.49 3.07 -2.02
C LYS A 125 24.31 4.22 -2.60
N LEU A 126 24.42 4.29 -3.93
CA LEU A 126 25.20 5.30 -4.61
C LEU A 126 24.52 6.67 -4.63
N PHE A 127 23.23 6.70 -4.90
CA PHE A 127 22.49 7.96 -5.11
C PHE A 127 21.56 8.35 -3.96
N GLY A 128 21.29 7.44 -3.02
CA GLY A 128 20.58 7.66 -1.76
C GLY A 128 19.30 8.46 -1.93
N SER A 129 18.24 7.89 -2.46
CA SER A 129 16.99 8.62 -2.66
C SER A 129 16.43 9.13 -1.33
N VAL A 130 16.21 10.45 -1.24
CA VAL A 130 15.50 11.09 -0.13
C VAL A 130 14.09 10.52 -0.04
N ASP A 131 13.48 10.20 -1.19
CA ASP A 131 12.13 9.67 -1.28
C ASP A 131 12.00 8.25 -0.73
N ASP A 132 13.03 7.41 -0.84
CA ASP A 132 13.04 6.08 -0.25
C ASP A 132 13.01 6.11 1.29
N ARG A 133 13.82 6.98 1.89
CA ARG A 133 13.84 7.16 3.35
C ARG A 133 12.51 7.72 3.83
N ARG A 134 11.99 8.72 3.13
CA ARG A 134 10.69 9.32 3.43
C ARG A 134 9.56 8.30 3.29
N ALA A 135 9.60 7.44 2.29
CA ALA A 135 8.65 6.34 2.12
C ALA A 135 8.71 5.33 3.29
N GLU A 136 9.92 4.96 3.71
CA GLU A 136 10.10 4.07 4.87
C GLU A 136 9.60 4.72 6.17
N ASP A 137 9.90 6.00 6.40
CA ASP A 137 9.41 6.75 7.57
C ASP A 137 7.88 6.82 7.60
N ILE A 138 7.24 7.04 6.45
CA ILE A 138 5.78 7.03 6.31
C ILE A 138 5.22 5.65 6.67
N ILE A 139 5.80 4.57 6.14
CA ILE A 139 5.36 3.21 6.46
C ILE A 139 5.50 2.95 7.95
N LEU A 140 6.66 3.26 8.52
CA LEU A 140 6.94 3.00 9.93
C LEU A 140 6.15 3.91 10.89
N GLY A 141 5.64 5.04 10.43
CA GLY A 141 4.80 5.95 11.21
C GLY A 141 3.30 5.63 11.15
N ALA A 142 2.86 4.72 10.27
CA ALA A 142 1.45 4.45 10.06
C ALA A 142 0.81 3.72 11.25
N ASN A 143 -0.41 4.12 11.62
CA ASN A 143 -1.28 3.32 12.50
C ASN A 143 -1.99 2.22 11.68
N VAL A 144 -2.51 2.60 10.51
CA VAL A 144 -3.13 1.67 9.56
C VAL A 144 -2.42 1.80 8.22
N LEU A 145 -1.85 0.71 7.75
CA LEU A 145 -1.21 0.64 6.43
C LEU A 145 -2.10 -0.12 5.46
N ILE A 146 -2.52 0.52 4.37
CA ILE A 146 -3.30 -0.13 3.31
C ILE A 146 -2.38 -0.42 2.12
N ILE A 147 -2.23 -1.70 1.79
CA ILE A 147 -1.48 -2.17 0.62
C ILE A 147 -2.46 -2.40 -0.52
N PHE A 148 -2.31 -1.65 -1.61
CA PHE A 148 -3.19 -1.71 -2.76
C PHE A 148 -2.40 -1.92 -4.06
N GLY A 149 -2.83 -2.88 -4.89
CA GLY A 149 -2.25 -3.11 -6.22
C GLY A 149 -0.84 -3.69 -6.25
N LEU A 150 -0.28 -4.11 -5.11
CA LEU A 150 1.04 -4.72 -5.03
C LEU A 150 0.97 -6.25 -5.01
N SER A 151 1.89 -6.90 -5.73
CA SER A 151 1.94 -8.36 -5.87
C SER A 151 2.56 -9.10 -4.69
N LEU A 152 3.08 -8.41 -3.69
CA LEU A 152 3.98 -8.94 -2.67
C LEU A 152 5.15 -9.70 -3.31
N GLY A 153 5.80 -9.09 -4.31
CA GLY A 153 6.91 -9.63 -5.08
C GLY A 153 8.20 -9.75 -4.25
N GLU A 154 9.15 -10.54 -4.74
CA GLU A 154 10.51 -10.61 -4.16
C GLU A 154 11.28 -9.32 -4.42
N THR A 155 10.90 -8.63 -5.49
CA THR A 155 11.51 -7.38 -5.88
C THR A 155 11.35 -6.25 -4.86
N ASP A 156 10.48 -6.41 -3.89
CA ASP A 156 10.12 -5.36 -2.94
C ASP A 156 10.31 -5.80 -1.48
N ILE A 157 11.22 -6.77 -1.23
CA ILE A 157 11.49 -7.36 0.11
C ILE A 157 11.72 -6.28 1.16
N ARG A 158 12.50 -5.25 0.86
CA ARG A 158 12.79 -4.13 1.75
C ARG A 158 11.51 -3.51 2.34
N TRP A 159 10.48 -3.37 1.51
CA TRP A 159 9.21 -2.79 1.95
C TRP A 159 8.43 -3.75 2.84
N TRP A 160 8.51 -5.05 2.57
CA TRP A 160 7.90 -6.07 3.42
C TRP A 160 8.58 -6.17 4.79
N GLU A 161 9.90 -5.98 4.84
CA GLU A 161 10.65 -5.84 6.10
C GLU A 161 10.19 -4.62 6.90
N SER A 162 9.98 -3.48 6.25
CA SER A 162 9.45 -2.26 6.89
C SER A 162 8.03 -2.46 7.41
N VAL A 163 7.17 -3.20 6.69
CA VAL A 163 5.82 -3.58 7.14
C VAL A 163 5.89 -4.49 8.38
N VAL A 164 6.78 -5.46 8.40
CA VAL A 164 6.95 -6.33 9.58
C VAL A 164 7.53 -5.55 10.76
N LYS A 165 8.47 -4.65 10.54
CA LYS A 165 8.97 -3.72 11.58
C LYS A 165 7.84 -2.85 12.14
N LEU A 166 6.95 -2.32 11.30
CA LEU A 166 5.77 -1.58 11.75
C LEU A 166 4.90 -2.43 12.68
N LEU A 167 4.55 -3.64 12.27
CA LEU A 167 3.73 -4.53 13.08
C LEU A 167 4.38 -4.91 14.41
N LYS A 168 5.72 -4.95 14.49
CA LYS A 168 6.46 -5.22 15.73
C LYS A 168 6.46 -4.04 16.71
N LYS A 169 6.12 -2.83 16.28
CA LYS A 169 6.11 -1.66 17.17
C LYS A 169 5.03 -1.70 18.25
N GLY A 170 3.91 -2.37 18.00
CA GLY A 170 2.84 -2.47 18.98
C GLY A 170 1.51 -2.91 18.40
N ASP A 171 0.53 -3.12 19.27
CA ASP A 171 -0.75 -3.74 18.93
C ASP A 171 -1.76 -2.78 18.27
N ILE A 172 -1.45 -1.50 18.21
CA ILE A 172 -2.26 -0.47 17.54
C ILE A 172 -1.92 -0.31 16.04
N HIS A 173 -0.96 -1.07 15.52
CA HIS A 173 -0.57 -1.01 14.11
C HIS A 173 -1.21 -2.15 13.33
N PHE A 174 -1.89 -1.82 12.24
CA PHE A 174 -2.64 -2.78 11.43
C PHE A 174 -2.23 -2.68 9.96
N VAL A 175 -2.32 -3.81 9.26
CA VAL A 175 -2.07 -3.89 7.82
C VAL A 175 -3.31 -4.44 7.11
N LEU A 176 -3.79 -3.71 6.12
CA LEU A 176 -4.88 -4.11 5.26
C LEU A 176 -4.33 -4.38 3.87
N ILE A 177 -4.57 -5.57 3.34
CA ILE A 177 -4.15 -5.93 1.99
C ILE A 177 -5.37 -5.97 1.08
N ALA A 178 -5.47 -5.00 0.17
CA ALA A 178 -6.51 -4.99 -0.84
C ALA A 178 -6.15 -5.98 -1.96
N SER A 179 -6.85 -7.10 -1.98
CA SER A 179 -6.61 -8.17 -2.95
C SER A 179 -7.12 -7.78 -4.34
N THR A 180 -6.36 -8.14 -5.37
CA THR A 180 -6.81 -8.06 -6.77
C THR A 180 -7.61 -9.29 -7.20
N LYS A 181 -7.58 -10.37 -6.42
CA LYS A 181 -8.33 -11.60 -6.72
C LYS A 181 -9.77 -11.49 -6.24
N ALA A 182 -10.70 -11.84 -7.11
CA ALA A 182 -12.14 -11.86 -6.82
C ALA A 182 -12.56 -13.10 -6.00
N VAL A 183 -11.96 -13.26 -4.80
CA VAL A 183 -12.38 -14.32 -3.86
C VAL A 183 -13.37 -13.74 -2.87
N SER A 184 -14.63 -14.11 -3.02
CA SER A 184 -15.70 -13.61 -2.14
C SER A 184 -15.73 -14.39 -0.82
N ALA A 185 -15.55 -13.68 0.29
CA ALA A 185 -15.71 -14.24 1.63
C ALA A 185 -17.14 -14.79 1.88
N ARG A 186 -18.14 -14.12 1.30
CA ARG A 186 -19.55 -14.49 1.45
C ARG A 186 -19.93 -15.75 0.63
N ARG A 187 -19.41 -15.85 -0.62
CA ARG A 187 -19.76 -16.96 -1.52
C ARG A 187 -18.92 -18.22 -1.26
N SER A 188 -17.68 -18.07 -0.78
CA SER A 188 -16.77 -19.18 -0.54
C SER A 188 -15.88 -18.91 0.68
N PRO A 189 -16.43 -19.00 1.92
CA PRO A 189 -15.70 -18.67 3.14
C PRO A 189 -14.42 -19.49 3.35
N ALA A 190 -14.45 -20.78 3.00
CA ALA A 190 -13.30 -21.67 3.16
C ALA A 190 -12.15 -21.29 2.19
N SER A 191 -12.49 -20.96 0.95
CA SER A 191 -11.51 -20.52 -0.05
C SER A 191 -10.93 -19.16 0.33
N PHE A 192 -11.76 -18.25 0.83
CA PHE A 192 -11.30 -16.95 1.30
C PHE A 192 -10.36 -17.07 2.50
N ARG A 193 -10.66 -17.94 3.47
CA ARG A 193 -9.77 -18.19 4.62
C ARG A 193 -8.41 -18.74 4.18
N ARG A 194 -8.39 -19.74 3.28
CA ARG A 194 -7.13 -20.30 2.75
C ARG A 194 -6.33 -19.24 2.01
N PHE A 195 -6.98 -18.48 1.16
CA PHE A 195 -6.37 -17.38 0.41
C PHE A 195 -5.79 -16.31 1.36
N SER A 196 -6.57 -15.87 2.34
CA SER A 196 -6.15 -14.88 3.34
C SER A 196 -4.95 -15.37 4.15
N LYS A 197 -4.98 -16.63 4.60
CA LYS A 197 -3.85 -17.24 5.32
C LYS A 197 -2.59 -17.26 4.47
N ALA A 198 -2.68 -17.69 3.21
CA ALA A 198 -1.53 -17.75 2.30
C ALA A 198 -0.94 -16.36 2.01
N LEU A 199 -1.79 -15.34 1.88
CA LEU A 199 -1.34 -13.98 1.61
C LEU A 199 -0.63 -13.35 2.82
N LYS A 200 -1.18 -13.56 4.03
CA LYS A 200 -0.55 -13.15 5.29
C LYS A 200 0.80 -13.82 5.49
N GLU A 201 0.86 -15.13 5.30
CA GLU A 201 2.09 -15.94 5.38
C GLU A 201 3.14 -15.42 4.40
N LYS A 202 2.74 -15.15 3.16
CA LYS A 202 3.63 -14.61 2.13
C LYS A 202 4.24 -13.26 2.53
N LEU A 203 3.43 -12.34 3.05
CA LEU A 203 3.91 -11.04 3.52
C LEU A 203 4.90 -11.20 4.66
N LEU A 204 4.53 -11.96 5.69
CA LEU A 204 5.33 -12.13 6.90
C LEU A 204 6.65 -12.87 6.63
N THR A 205 6.62 -13.90 5.78
CA THR A 205 7.84 -14.63 5.37
C THR A 205 8.78 -13.71 4.61
N ARG A 206 8.28 -12.90 3.68
CA ARG A 206 9.10 -11.96 2.92
C ARG A 206 9.63 -10.81 3.75
N GLY A 207 8.89 -10.39 4.75
CA GLY A 207 9.35 -9.40 5.74
C GLY A 207 10.26 -9.96 6.83
N GLY A 208 10.68 -11.23 6.73
CA GLY A 208 11.66 -11.83 7.64
C GLY A 208 11.10 -12.17 9.03
N ALA A 209 9.80 -12.36 9.18
CA ALA A 209 9.20 -12.80 10.44
C ALA A 209 9.46 -14.28 10.68
N ASN A 210 9.89 -14.64 11.91
CA ASN A 210 9.98 -16.04 12.34
C ASN A 210 8.58 -16.63 12.64
N ASP A 211 8.48 -17.93 12.93
CA ASP A 211 7.20 -18.62 13.04
C ASP A 211 6.37 -18.16 14.25
N ASP A 212 6.99 -17.80 15.36
CA ASP A 212 6.29 -17.23 16.51
C ASP A 212 5.76 -15.83 16.21
N GLU A 213 6.56 -15.00 15.55
CA GLU A 213 6.16 -13.69 15.08
C GLU A 213 5.01 -13.77 14.06
N LYS A 214 5.09 -14.68 13.10
CA LYS A 214 4.02 -14.90 12.11
C LYS A 214 2.69 -15.19 12.77
N ARG A 215 2.68 -16.05 13.80
CA ARG A 215 1.47 -16.37 14.56
C ARG A 215 0.86 -15.12 15.21
N LEU A 216 1.67 -14.31 15.89
CA LEU A 216 1.20 -13.09 16.58
C LEU A 216 0.81 -11.97 15.60
N LEU A 217 1.69 -11.69 14.63
CA LEU A 217 1.49 -10.57 13.71
C LEU A 217 0.37 -10.80 12.70
N SER A 218 0.10 -12.05 12.33
CA SER A 218 -0.97 -12.40 11.38
C SER A 218 -2.36 -11.95 11.82
N GLU A 219 -2.57 -11.79 13.12
CA GLU A 219 -3.83 -11.32 13.68
C GLU A 219 -4.13 -9.85 13.40
N ARG A 220 -3.10 -9.06 13.09
CA ARG A 220 -3.21 -7.64 12.78
C ARG A 220 -3.13 -7.33 11.28
N ILE A 221 -3.17 -8.38 10.46
CA ILE A 221 -3.22 -8.27 9.01
C ILE A 221 -4.62 -8.70 8.55
N PHE A 222 -5.29 -7.86 7.78
CA PHE A 222 -6.63 -8.10 7.26
C PHE A 222 -6.63 -8.08 5.74
N ILE A 223 -7.46 -8.91 5.12
CA ILE A 223 -7.56 -9.00 3.67
C ILE A 223 -8.86 -8.37 3.22
N ILE A 224 -8.76 -7.35 2.39
CA ILE A 224 -9.91 -6.66 1.81
C ILE A 224 -10.22 -7.29 0.45
N PRO A 225 -11.47 -7.67 0.17
CA PRO A 225 -11.87 -8.20 -1.13
C PRO A 225 -11.64 -7.20 -2.27
N ALA A 226 -11.35 -7.73 -3.46
CA ALA A 226 -11.18 -6.92 -4.67
C ALA A 226 -12.39 -6.00 -4.92
N GLY A 227 -12.13 -4.77 -5.36
CA GLY A 227 -13.15 -3.78 -5.70
C GLY A 227 -13.91 -3.17 -4.51
N SER A 228 -13.43 -3.40 -3.28
CA SER A 228 -14.04 -2.84 -2.07
C SER A 228 -13.47 -1.47 -1.69
N ILE A 229 -12.27 -1.13 -2.16
CA ILE A 229 -11.59 0.15 -1.94
C ILE A 229 -11.11 0.69 -3.29
N PHE A 230 -11.11 2.01 -3.43
CA PHE A 230 -10.63 2.71 -4.63
C PHE A 230 -11.32 2.26 -5.93
N ARG A 231 -12.63 2.43 -5.98
CA ARG A 231 -13.41 2.24 -7.21
C ARG A 231 -13.30 3.49 -8.05
N PHE A 232 -12.57 3.40 -9.13
CA PHE A 232 -12.51 4.44 -10.14
C PHE A 232 -13.66 4.25 -11.15
N LYS A 233 -14.34 5.34 -11.51
CA LYS A 233 -15.27 5.34 -12.63
C LYS A 233 -14.45 5.25 -13.91
N SER A 234 -14.63 4.18 -14.68
CA SER A 234 -14.06 4.11 -16.03
C SER A 234 -14.80 5.11 -16.90
N HIS A 235 -14.12 6.12 -17.40
CA HIS A 235 -14.64 6.96 -18.46
C HIS A 235 -14.36 6.24 -19.79
N ILE A 236 -15.13 5.19 -20.08
CA ILE A 236 -15.30 4.73 -21.45
C ILE A 236 -16.53 5.50 -21.92
N PRO A 237 -16.40 6.47 -22.87
CA PRO A 237 -17.57 7.02 -23.52
C PRO A 237 -18.32 5.84 -24.12
N ASP A 238 -19.61 5.74 -23.86
CA ASP A 238 -20.45 4.81 -24.55
C ASP A 238 -20.21 5.04 -26.05
N ALA A 239 -19.71 4.00 -26.72
CA ALA A 239 -19.54 4.03 -28.17
C ALA A 239 -20.95 4.10 -28.77
N ASP A 240 -21.31 5.30 -29.28
CA ASP A 240 -22.49 5.50 -30.13
C ASP A 240 -22.41 4.65 -31.42
#